data_7434793f0e2e160aa09d530e4ce619a5
#
_entry.id   7434793f0e2e160aa09d530e4ce619a5
#
_cell.length_a   1.000
_cell.length_b   1.000
_cell.length_c   1.000
_cell.angle_alpha   90.00
_cell.angle_beta   90.00
_cell.angle_gamma   90.00
#
_symmetry.space_group_name_H-M   'P 1'
#
loop_
_entity.id
_entity.type
_entity.pdbx_description
1 polymer ?
#
loop_
_entity_poly.entity_id
_entity_poly.type
_entity_poly.pdbx_seq_one_letter_code
_entity_poly.pdbx_strand_id
1 'polypeptide(L)'
;VKFVPSKGDNAVRIYGFDIYGQFKEAIDRNGVISVGKTILNCSAGTNDMLTAANALDGREGTVWEFTRRTATLEVDLEEVYSIDGFALTDSLDRISGYKVAVSRDGVTWETIAEKTFEDINIKKKVILLEEPVDTRYVRLTVPSTAQRGTTCIKEFEVYESGALVGIESIDDTADLDDLLIWPNPVSRGTKVHLNGNGHVSVCSLQGILIAEYYFSADCVIPTDGLKAGIYIVRLDNGEEIKTGKLIVK
;
A
#
# COMPACT_ATOMS: atom_id res chain seq x y z
N VAL A 1 23.99 3.71 -17.77
CA VAL A 1 25.21 4.39 -17.26
C VAL A 1 26.29 3.33 -17.11
N LYS A 2 27.49 3.58 -17.66
CA LYS A 2 28.66 2.69 -17.52
C LYS A 2 29.66 3.39 -16.61
N PHE A 3 29.91 2.83 -15.45
CA PHE A 3 30.96 3.28 -14.56
C PHE A 3 32.23 2.47 -14.85
N VAL A 4 33.35 3.17 -15.14
CA VAL A 4 34.65 2.53 -15.38
C VAL A 4 35.62 3.12 -14.36
N PRO A 5 35.93 2.40 -13.27
CA PRO A 5 36.91 2.86 -12.31
C PRO A 5 38.31 2.86 -12.91
N SER A 6 39.09 3.91 -12.68
CA SER A 6 40.50 3.94 -12.98
C SER A 6 41.30 3.20 -11.89
N LYS A 7 42.22 2.36 -12.26
CA LYS A 7 43.06 1.57 -11.36
C LYS A 7 44.29 2.39 -10.97
N GLY A 8 44.38 2.81 -9.68
CA GLY A 8 45.58 3.46 -9.09
C GLY A 8 46.46 2.47 -8.34
N ASP A 9 45.92 1.74 -7.43
CA ASP A 9 46.55 0.79 -6.53
C ASP A 9 45.68 -0.47 -6.36
N ASN A 10 46.10 -1.41 -5.55
CA ASN A 10 45.51 -2.75 -5.50
C ASN A 10 44.11 -2.83 -4.89
N ALA A 11 43.47 -1.72 -4.53
CA ALA A 11 42.11 -1.70 -4.00
C ALA A 11 41.34 -0.43 -4.44
N VAL A 12 40.21 -0.63 -5.08
CA VAL A 12 39.24 0.43 -5.37
C VAL A 12 38.14 0.35 -4.29
N ARG A 13 37.99 1.42 -3.54
CA ARG A 13 36.90 1.56 -2.56
C ARG A 13 35.97 2.66 -3.02
N ILE A 14 34.69 2.32 -3.23
CA ILE A 14 33.63 3.27 -3.55
C ILE A 14 32.77 3.43 -2.29
N TYR A 15 32.76 4.63 -1.72
CA TYR A 15 31.97 4.95 -0.53
C TYR A 15 30.58 5.49 -0.87
N GLY A 16 30.36 5.92 -2.11
CA GLY A 16 29.09 6.36 -2.62
C GLY A 16 29.15 6.50 -4.13
N PHE A 17 28.06 6.24 -4.78
CA PHE A 17 27.86 6.47 -6.21
C PHE A 17 26.44 6.99 -6.40
N ASP A 18 26.32 8.31 -6.59
CA ASP A 18 25.05 8.95 -6.79
C ASP A 18 24.80 9.22 -8.27
N ILE A 19 23.64 8.86 -8.74
CA ILE A 19 23.17 9.18 -10.10
C ILE A 19 22.08 10.24 -9.96
N TYR A 20 22.40 11.46 -10.39
CA TYR A 20 21.42 12.53 -10.48
C TYR A 20 20.78 12.50 -11.85
N GLY A 21 19.46 12.43 -11.89
CA GLY A 21 18.66 12.46 -13.11
C GLY A 21 17.18 12.53 -12.77
N GLN A 22 16.40 13.09 -13.68
CA GLN A 22 14.95 12.93 -13.58
C GLN A 22 14.62 11.48 -13.97
N PHE A 23 14.02 10.73 -13.06
CA PHE A 23 13.36 9.48 -13.41
C PHE A 23 12.18 9.81 -14.31
N LYS A 24 12.26 9.44 -15.57
CA LYS A 24 11.24 9.74 -16.58
C LYS A 24 10.00 8.86 -16.47
N GLU A 25 10.05 7.86 -15.62
CA GLU A 25 8.90 7.01 -15.28
C GLU A 25 8.76 7.03 -13.76
N ALA A 26 7.85 7.88 -13.27
CA ALA A 26 7.20 7.58 -12.02
C ALA A 26 6.62 6.16 -12.20
N ILE A 27 6.95 5.24 -11.31
CA ILE A 27 6.24 3.97 -11.23
C ILE A 27 4.79 4.38 -11.05
N ASP A 28 3.98 4.13 -12.08
CA ASP A 28 2.54 4.41 -12.03
C ASP A 28 1.96 3.51 -10.93
N ARG A 29 1.87 4.05 -9.75
CA ARG A 29 1.29 3.40 -8.58
C ARG A 29 -0.19 3.78 -8.46
N ASN A 30 -0.88 3.86 -9.58
CA ASN A 30 -2.34 4.05 -9.64
C ASN A 30 -2.84 5.03 -8.55
N GLY A 31 -2.49 6.30 -8.72
CA GLY A 31 -2.97 7.39 -7.85
C GLY A 31 -2.27 7.57 -6.52
N VAL A 32 -1.13 6.94 -6.27
CA VAL A 32 -0.27 7.27 -5.12
C VAL A 32 0.43 8.59 -5.38
N ILE A 33 0.06 9.63 -4.65
CA ILE A 33 0.55 10.99 -4.83
C ILE A 33 1.68 11.38 -3.86
N SER A 34 2.02 10.53 -2.89
CA SER A 34 3.08 10.80 -1.90
C SER A 34 4.49 10.47 -2.37
N VAL A 35 4.65 9.72 -3.46
CA VAL A 35 5.97 9.26 -3.93
C VAL A 35 6.83 10.44 -4.37
N GLY A 36 8.04 10.53 -3.78
CA GLY A 36 9.03 11.57 -4.08
C GLY A 36 8.68 12.96 -3.55
N LYS A 37 7.63 13.10 -2.74
CA LYS A 37 7.20 14.38 -2.19
C LYS A 37 8.10 14.89 -1.07
N THR A 38 8.03 16.20 -0.85
CA THR A 38 8.90 16.90 0.10
C THR A 38 8.53 16.60 1.54
N ILE A 39 9.51 16.18 2.34
CA ILE A 39 9.36 16.05 3.79
C ILE A 39 9.66 17.37 4.44
N LEU A 40 8.68 17.94 5.13
CA LEU A 40 8.82 19.21 5.87
C LEU A 40 9.43 18.98 7.24
N ASN A 41 9.04 17.91 7.91
CA ASN A 41 9.46 17.62 9.26
C ASN A 41 9.41 16.10 9.55
N CYS A 42 10.32 15.67 10.42
CA CYS A 42 10.34 14.33 10.96
C CYS A 42 10.73 14.42 12.44
N SER A 43 9.92 13.84 13.34
CA SER A 43 10.14 13.96 14.79
C SER A 43 11.26 13.10 15.35
N ALA A 44 11.81 12.24 14.55
CA ALA A 44 12.94 11.39 14.91
C ALA A 44 14.26 12.17 14.67
N GLY A 45 15.32 12.00 15.40
CA GLY A 45 16.52 12.83 15.38
C GLY A 45 17.21 13.01 14.01
N THR A 46 18.34 13.69 13.94
CA THR A 46 18.98 14.12 12.68
C THR A 46 19.29 13.01 11.69
N ASN A 47 19.52 11.78 12.14
CA ASN A 47 19.75 10.63 11.24
C ASN A 47 18.46 10.07 10.65
N ASP A 48 17.35 10.25 11.34
CA ASP A 48 16.06 9.68 10.93
C ASP A 48 15.44 10.49 9.78
N MET A 49 15.78 11.78 9.67
CA MET A 49 15.34 12.62 8.57
C MET A 49 15.97 12.20 7.24
N LEU A 50 17.18 11.67 7.25
CA LEU A 50 17.86 11.15 6.05
C LEU A 50 17.19 9.87 5.52
N THR A 51 16.61 9.04 6.42
CA THR A 51 15.93 7.81 6.04
C THR A 51 14.43 8.00 5.86
N ALA A 52 13.84 9.10 6.33
CA ALA A 52 12.41 9.37 6.21
C ALA A 52 11.92 9.40 4.75
N ALA A 53 12.76 9.86 3.82
CA ALA A 53 12.47 9.83 2.39
C ALA A 53 12.24 8.42 1.85
N ASN A 54 12.79 7.40 2.50
CA ASN A 54 12.57 6.01 2.12
C ASN A 54 11.12 5.55 2.32
N ALA A 55 10.37 6.23 3.19
CA ALA A 55 8.93 5.96 3.34
C ALA A 55 8.07 6.53 2.21
N LEU A 56 8.66 7.31 1.31
CA LEU A 56 7.98 7.97 0.19
C LEU A 56 8.69 7.72 -1.15
N ASP A 57 9.65 6.77 -1.23
CA ASP A 57 10.46 6.59 -2.43
C ASP A 57 9.89 5.54 -3.40
N GLY A 58 8.84 4.86 -3.00
CA GLY A 58 8.21 3.86 -3.82
C GLY A 58 8.98 2.54 -3.94
N ARG A 59 9.93 2.25 -3.06
CA ARG A 59 10.80 1.07 -3.15
C ARG A 59 10.59 0.12 -1.98
N GLU A 60 10.30 -1.12 -2.23
CA GLU A 60 10.10 -2.12 -1.19
C GLU A 60 11.37 -2.49 -0.40
N GLY A 61 12.55 -2.20 -0.97
CA GLY A 61 13.85 -2.54 -0.38
C GLY A 61 14.40 -1.50 0.60
N THR A 62 13.81 -0.33 0.67
CA THR A 62 14.20 0.78 1.55
C THR A 62 13.28 0.89 2.75
N VAL A 63 13.74 1.53 3.82
CA VAL A 63 12.95 1.72 5.04
C VAL A 63 13.28 3.05 5.70
N TRP A 64 12.27 3.67 6.29
CA TRP A 64 12.44 4.70 7.29
C TRP A 64 12.57 4.05 8.67
N GLU A 65 13.71 4.24 9.33
CA GLU A 65 14.00 3.70 10.64
C GLU A 65 13.89 4.75 11.72
N PHE A 66 13.28 4.39 12.86
CA PHE A 66 13.29 5.23 14.06
C PHE A 66 13.31 4.37 15.34
N THR A 67 13.92 4.92 16.38
CA THR A 67 14.12 4.24 17.69
C THR A 67 13.19 4.74 18.78
N ARG A 68 12.28 5.65 18.46
CA ARG A 68 11.32 6.25 19.38
C ARG A 68 10.04 5.42 19.46
N ARG A 69 9.30 5.58 20.57
CA ARG A 69 7.97 4.97 20.72
C ARG A 69 6.89 5.61 19.84
N THR A 70 7.14 6.81 19.36
CA THR A 70 6.27 7.53 18.46
C THR A 70 7.13 8.32 17.49
N ALA A 71 6.83 8.21 16.22
CA ALA A 71 7.43 9.01 15.16
C ALA A 71 6.37 9.78 14.40
N THR A 72 6.75 10.95 13.90
CA THR A 72 5.89 11.82 13.08
C THR A 72 6.60 12.16 11.79
N LEU A 73 5.91 12.10 10.68
CA LEU A 73 6.35 12.48 9.35
C LEU A 73 5.37 13.51 8.78
N GLU A 74 5.87 14.66 8.36
CA GLU A 74 5.09 15.71 7.71
C GLU A 74 5.51 15.84 6.24
N VAL A 75 4.54 15.70 5.36
CA VAL A 75 4.72 15.68 3.90
C VAL A 75 4.01 16.86 3.27
N ASP A 76 4.69 17.60 2.38
CA ASP A 76 4.09 18.56 1.45
C ASP A 76 3.83 17.83 0.13
N LEU A 77 2.57 17.68 -0.23
CA LEU A 77 2.15 17.11 -1.52
C LEU A 77 2.39 18.08 -2.67
N GLU A 78 2.88 19.34 -2.37
CA GLU A 78 3.22 20.42 -3.32
C GLU A 78 2.01 21.12 -3.93
N GLU A 79 0.91 20.40 -4.10
CA GLU A 79 -0.37 20.90 -4.58
C GLU A 79 -1.50 20.44 -3.66
N VAL A 80 -2.69 21.00 -3.83
CA VAL A 80 -3.89 20.53 -3.14
C VAL A 80 -4.47 19.37 -3.92
N TYR A 81 -4.58 18.21 -3.25
CA TYR A 81 -5.25 17.02 -3.77
C TYR A 81 -6.48 16.72 -2.95
N SER A 82 -7.47 16.12 -3.60
CA SER A 82 -8.56 15.43 -2.90
C SER A 82 -8.09 14.01 -2.63
N ILE A 83 -7.98 13.61 -1.37
CA ILE A 83 -7.51 12.30 -0.95
C ILE A 83 -8.64 11.49 -0.33
N ASP A 84 -8.72 10.19 -0.59
CA ASP A 84 -9.72 9.29 -0.02
C ASP A 84 -9.11 8.11 0.77
N GLY A 85 -7.79 8.03 0.84
CA GLY A 85 -7.17 6.99 1.62
C GLY A 85 -5.66 7.06 1.69
N PHE A 86 -5.09 6.18 2.47
CA PHE A 86 -3.66 6.01 2.62
C PHE A 86 -3.31 4.57 3.00
N ALA A 87 -2.05 4.18 2.75
CA ALA A 87 -1.54 2.91 3.21
C ALA A 87 -0.21 3.07 3.96
N LEU A 88 -0.02 2.20 4.94
CA LEU A 88 1.17 2.13 5.75
C LEU A 88 1.74 0.71 5.69
N THR A 89 2.98 0.57 5.22
CA THR A 89 3.66 -0.72 5.13
C THR A 89 4.72 -0.85 6.22
N ASP A 90 4.49 -1.79 7.14
CA ASP A 90 5.37 -2.13 8.26
C ASP A 90 6.38 -3.20 7.85
N SER A 91 7.60 -3.10 8.35
CA SER A 91 8.67 -4.07 8.09
C SER A 91 8.93 -5.03 9.26
N LEU A 92 8.67 -4.62 10.50
CA LEU A 92 9.05 -5.33 11.71
C LEU A 92 7.88 -5.71 12.64
N ASP A 93 6.63 -5.52 12.21
CA ASP A 93 5.43 -5.77 13.02
C ASP A 93 5.45 -5.06 14.38
N ARG A 94 5.85 -3.79 14.39
CA ARG A 94 5.99 -2.97 15.60
C ARG A 94 5.10 -1.74 15.64
N ILE A 95 4.37 -1.48 14.54
CA ILE A 95 3.45 -0.37 14.45
C ILE A 95 2.13 -0.77 15.11
N SER A 96 1.80 -0.11 16.22
CA SER A 96 0.59 -0.42 17.00
C SER A 96 -0.61 0.43 16.66
N GLY A 97 -0.48 1.35 15.73
CA GLY A 97 -1.56 2.23 15.30
C GLY A 97 -1.06 3.30 14.35
N TYR A 98 -1.95 4.22 14.04
CA TYR A 98 -1.64 5.43 13.27
C TYR A 98 -2.55 6.58 13.72
N LYS A 99 -2.09 7.78 13.43
CA LYS A 99 -2.88 9.00 13.40
C LYS A 99 -2.48 9.79 12.17
N VAL A 100 -3.47 10.17 11.36
CA VAL A 100 -3.24 11.03 10.20
C VAL A 100 -3.98 12.34 10.40
N ALA A 101 -3.25 13.43 10.23
CA ALA A 101 -3.78 14.76 10.21
C ALA A 101 -3.45 15.43 8.87
N VAL A 102 -4.31 16.30 8.42
CA VAL A 102 -4.18 17.06 7.18
C VAL A 102 -4.19 18.56 7.43
N SER A 103 -3.65 19.30 6.47
CA SER A 103 -3.64 20.76 6.52
C SER A 103 -3.61 21.34 5.10
N ARG A 104 -4.23 22.50 4.90
CA ARG A 104 -4.13 23.28 3.66
C ARG A 104 -3.05 24.36 3.73
N ASP A 105 -2.70 24.81 4.92
CA ASP A 105 -1.78 25.92 5.18
C ASP A 105 -0.45 25.49 5.84
N GLY A 106 -0.33 24.24 6.25
CA GLY A 106 0.82 23.71 6.98
C GLY A 106 0.89 24.14 8.46
N VAL A 107 -0.08 24.90 8.94
CA VAL A 107 -0.12 25.46 10.30
C VAL A 107 -1.29 24.89 11.10
N THR A 108 -2.47 24.90 10.53
CA THR A 108 -3.70 24.38 11.15
C THR A 108 -3.90 22.93 10.71
N TRP A 109 -3.94 22.01 11.67
CA TRP A 109 -4.02 20.59 11.41
C TRP A 109 -5.31 19.98 11.92
N GLU A 110 -5.98 19.22 11.09
CA GLU A 110 -7.17 18.44 11.40
C GLU A 110 -6.85 16.95 11.37
N THR A 111 -7.24 16.22 12.42
CA THR A 111 -7.11 14.76 12.46
C THR A 111 -8.26 14.13 11.69
N ILE A 112 -7.95 13.40 10.63
CA ILE A 112 -8.96 12.75 9.77
C ILE A 112 -9.07 11.25 10.01
N ALA A 113 -8.03 10.63 10.58
CA ALA A 113 -8.05 9.22 10.92
C ALA A 113 -7.10 8.91 12.07
N GLU A 114 -7.56 8.06 12.99
CA GLU A 114 -6.76 7.56 14.11
C GLU A 114 -7.24 6.16 14.48
N LYS A 115 -6.32 5.22 14.65
CA LYS A 115 -6.66 3.85 15.03
C LYS A 115 -5.50 3.17 15.75
N THR A 116 -5.85 2.34 16.74
CA THR A 116 -4.95 1.33 17.32
C THR A 116 -5.21 0.00 16.64
N PHE A 117 -4.15 -0.73 16.29
CA PHE A 117 -4.27 -2.04 15.66
C PHE A 117 -4.42 -3.13 16.71
N GLU A 118 -5.37 -4.01 16.51
CA GLU A 118 -5.54 -5.25 17.28
C GLU A 118 -4.53 -6.31 16.80
N ASP A 119 -4.28 -6.37 15.49
CA ASP A 119 -3.27 -7.24 14.88
C ASP A 119 -2.15 -6.41 14.25
N ILE A 120 -0.96 -6.47 14.85
CA ILE A 120 0.24 -5.78 14.37
C ILE A 120 0.96 -6.55 13.24
N ASN A 121 0.60 -7.83 13.01
CA ASN A 121 1.27 -8.66 12.00
C ASN A 121 0.83 -8.35 10.56
N ILE A 122 -0.15 -7.51 10.39
CA ILE A 122 -0.58 -7.05 9.06
C ILE A 122 0.50 -6.10 8.49
N LYS A 123 1.21 -6.55 7.47
CA LYS A 123 2.32 -5.80 6.87
C LYS A 123 1.90 -4.50 6.18
N LYS A 124 0.88 -4.56 5.35
CA LYS A 124 0.32 -3.38 4.68
C LYS A 124 -1.07 -3.09 5.24
N LYS A 125 -1.21 -1.92 5.81
CA LYS A 125 -2.45 -1.44 6.41
C LYS A 125 -3.04 -0.37 5.49
N VAL A 126 -4.12 -0.69 4.81
CA VAL A 126 -4.86 0.23 3.94
C VAL A 126 -5.98 0.86 4.76
N ILE A 127 -6.10 2.16 4.68
CA ILE A 127 -7.08 2.98 5.40
C ILE A 127 -7.85 3.80 4.38
N LEU A 128 -9.15 3.61 4.35
CA LEU A 128 -10.08 4.40 3.54
C LEU A 128 -10.70 5.47 4.42
N LEU A 129 -10.89 6.65 3.85
CA LEU A 129 -11.66 7.72 4.47
C LEU A 129 -13.14 7.55 4.10
N GLU A 130 -14.05 7.93 5.00
CA GLU A 130 -15.49 7.91 4.72
C GLU A 130 -15.87 8.90 3.62
N GLU A 131 -15.19 10.05 3.61
CA GLU A 131 -15.36 11.10 2.61
C GLU A 131 -14.00 11.63 2.17
N PRO A 132 -13.83 12.00 0.88
CA PRO A 132 -12.61 12.60 0.39
C PRO A 132 -12.31 13.93 1.09
N VAL A 133 -11.03 14.21 1.32
CA VAL A 133 -10.56 15.43 1.98
C VAL A 133 -9.56 16.16 1.11
N ASP A 134 -9.81 17.45 0.85
CA ASP A 134 -8.87 18.30 0.12
C ASP A 134 -7.74 18.78 1.02
N THR A 135 -6.52 18.43 0.67
CA THR A 135 -5.35 18.78 1.46
C THR A 135 -4.09 18.99 0.61
N ARG A 136 -3.15 19.78 1.11
CA ARG A 136 -1.80 19.86 0.59
C ARG A 136 -0.79 19.19 1.51
N TYR A 137 -1.03 19.24 2.82
CA TYR A 137 -0.06 18.74 3.80
C TYR A 137 -0.66 17.55 4.55
N VAL A 138 0.13 16.51 4.71
CA VAL A 138 -0.26 15.30 5.45
C VAL A 138 0.75 15.04 6.55
N ARG A 139 0.25 14.78 7.76
CA ARG A 139 1.06 14.40 8.91
C ARG A 139 0.67 12.99 9.35
N LEU A 140 1.61 12.08 9.24
CA LEU A 140 1.51 10.74 9.80
C LEU A 140 2.16 10.73 11.19
N THR A 141 1.47 10.19 12.19
CA THR A 141 2.03 9.87 13.51
C THR A 141 1.86 8.39 13.76
N VAL A 142 2.95 7.71 14.09
CA VAL A 142 2.98 6.25 14.24
C VAL A 142 3.48 5.89 15.62
N PRO A 143 2.62 5.36 16.50
CA PRO A 143 3.04 4.72 17.75
C PRO A 143 3.67 3.34 17.47
N SER A 144 4.67 2.98 18.26
CA SER A 144 5.39 1.73 18.14
C SER A 144 5.35 0.93 19.44
N THR A 145 5.23 -0.38 19.34
CA THR A 145 5.34 -1.31 20.46
C THR A 145 6.78 -1.54 20.91
N ALA A 146 7.76 -1.10 20.12
CA ALA A 146 9.17 -1.28 20.46
C ALA A 146 9.53 -0.54 21.76
N GLN A 147 9.83 -1.30 22.80
CA GLN A 147 10.35 -0.75 24.06
C GLN A 147 11.84 -0.37 23.94
N ARG A 148 12.58 -1.15 23.17
CA ARG A 148 13.99 -0.94 22.79
C ARG A 148 14.17 -1.45 21.37
N GLY A 149 14.99 -0.77 20.58
CA GLY A 149 15.28 -1.14 19.20
C GLY A 149 14.55 -0.27 18.19
N THR A 150 14.59 -0.69 16.95
CA THR A 150 14.18 0.08 15.78
C THR A 150 12.78 -0.33 15.32
N THR A 151 12.00 0.64 14.89
CA THR A 151 10.77 0.43 14.10
C THR A 151 11.05 0.90 12.68
N CYS A 152 10.51 0.18 11.70
CA CYS A 152 10.79 0.43 10.29
C CYS A 152 9.48 0.55 9.51
N ILE A 153 9.32 1.65 8.78
CA ILE A 153 8.26 1.85 7.80
C ILE A 153 8.89 1.71 6.42
N LYS A 154 8.33 0.86 5.58
CA LYS A 154 8.73 0.72 4.17
C LYS A 154 8.14 1.84 3.34
N GLU A 155 6.81 1.99 3.41
CA GLU A 155 6.08 2.96 2.60
C GLU A 155 4.95 3.60 3.38
N PHE A 156 4.76 4.89 3.15
CA PHE A 156 3.57 5.64 3.47
C PHE A 156 2.98 6.20 2.17
N GLU A 157 1.91 5.59 1.73
CA GLU A 157 1.23 5.93 0.49
C GLU A 157 0.00 6.77 0.79
N VAL A 158 -0.15 7.91 0.12
CA VAL A 158 -1.35 8.75 0.12
C VAL A 158 -1.99 8.64 -1.24
N TYR A 159 -3.29 8.40 -1.30
CA TYR A 159 -4.02 8.15 -2.52
C TYR A 159 -4.91 9.33 -2.89
N GLU A 160 -4.82 9.76 -4.15
CA GLU A 160 -5.76 10.69 -4.74
C GLU A 160 -7.15 10.05 -4.81
N SER A 161 -8.19 10.85 -4.60
CA SER A 161 -9.58 10.38 -4.61
C SER A 161 -9.93 9.73 -5.95
N GLY A 162 -10.52 8.55 -5.85
CA GLY A 162 -10.82 7.68 -6.98
C GLY A 162 -9.68 6.75 -7.38
N ALA A 163 -8.49 6.88 -6.83
CA ALA A 163 -7.36 5.99 -7.15
C ALA A 163 -7.50 4.60 -6.51
N LEU A 164 -8.17 4.52 -5.38
CA LEU A 164 -8.53 3.25 -4.73
C LEU A 164 -9.83 2.66 -5.27
N VAL A 165 -10.33 3.14 -6.41
CA VAL A 165 -11.51 2.61 -7.11
C VAL A 165 -11.21 1.17 -7.57
N GLY A 166 -11.73 0.24 -6.84
CA GLY A 166 -11.48 -1.20 -6.93
C GLY A 166 -11.49 -1.85 -5.54
N ILE A 167 -11.42 -1.02 -4.48
CA ILE A 167 -11.76 -1.40 -3.11
C ILE A 167 -12.99 -0.57 -2.71
N GLU A 168 -13.99 -0.52 -3.58
CA GLU A 168 -15.30 -0.02 -3.15
C GLU A 168 -15.74 -0.86 -1.96
N SER A 169 -16.16 -0.17 -0.89
CA SER A 169 -16.91 -0.78 0.18
C SER A 169 -17.94 -1.69 -0.48
N ILE A 170 -17.92 -2.97 -0.18
CA ILE A 170 -18.95 -3.88 -0.64
C ILE A 170 -20.22 -3.41 0.08
N ASP A 171 -20.90 -2.46 -0.53
CA ASP A 171 -22.24 -2.11 -0.15
C ASP A 171 -23.11 -3.30 -0.56
N ASP A 172 -23.78 -3.94 0.39
CA ASP A 172 -24.62 -5.12 0.17
C ASP A 172 -25.82 -4.84 -0.77
N THR A 173 -25.91 -3.66 -1.38
CA THR A 173 -27.04 -3.18 -2.21
C THR A 173 -26.69 -2.78 -3.64
N ALA A 174 -25.41 -2.87 -4.10
CA ALA A 174 -25.08 -2.58 -5.48
C ALA A 174 -25.60 -3.69 -6.42
N ASP A 175 -26.37 -3.29 -7.43
CA ASP A 175 -26.75 -4.14 -8.56
C ASP A 175 -25.48 -4.57 -9.29
N LEU A 176 -25.05 -5.76 -8.97
CA LEU A 176 -23.82 -6.37 -9.43
C LEU A 176 -24.09 -6.95 -10.83
N ASP A 177 -23.46 -6.36 -11.84
CA ASP A 177 -23.06 -7.14 -13.01
C ASP A 177 -21.96 -8.10 -12.57
N ASP A 178 -22.35 -8.91 -11.58
CA ASP A 178 -21.45 -9.59 -10.68
C ASP A 178 -20.79 -10.78 -11.35
N LEU A 179 -19.53 -10.95 -11.01
CA LEU A 179 -18.87 -12.22 -11.18
C LEU A 179 -19.63 -13.26 -10.36
N LEU A 180 -20.42 -14.11 -11.03
CA LEU A 180 -21.07 -15.23 -10.37
C LEU A 180 -20.03 -16.26 -9.99
N ILE A 181 -19.99 -16.59 -8.71
CA ILE A 181 -19.04 -17.54 -8.12
C ILE A 181 -19.82 -18.65 -7.44
N TRP A 182 -19.67 -19.89 -7.93
CA TRP A 182 -20.39 -21.03 -7.34
C TRP A 182 -19.60 -22.34 -7.32
N PRO A 183 -19.77 -23.17 -6.27
CA PRO A 183 -20.49 -22.89 -5.04
C PRO A 183 -19.81 -21.82 -4.21
N ASN A 184 -20.58 -20.95 -3.55
CA ASN A 184 -20.08 -19.92 -2.63
C ASN A 184 -21.10 -19.71 -1.50
N PRO A 185 -20.76 -19.95 -0.24
CA PRO A 185 -19.46 -20.41 0.28
C PRO A 185 -19.06 -21.83 -0.19
N VAL A 186 -17.73 -22.06 -0.23
CA VAL A 186 -17.12 -23.29 -0.69
C VAL A 186 -16.27 -23.97 0.41
N SER A 187 -16.24 -25.29 0.45
CA SER A 187 -15.30 -26.02 1.29
C SER A 187 -13.93 -26.09 0.62
N ARG A 188 -12.85 -25.98 1.42
CA ARG A 188 -11.48 -26.11 0.93
C ARG A 188 -11.30 -27.41 0.15
N GLY A 189 -10.56 -27.37 -0.95
CA GLY A 189 -10.35 -28.51 -1.85
C GLY A 189 -11.46 -28.71 -2.87
N THR A 190 -12.53 -27.90 -2.85
CA THR A 190 -13.59 -27.93 -3.84
C THR A 190 -13.29 -26.92 -4.96
N LYS A 191 -13.65 -27.23 -6.18
CA LYS A 191 -13.53 -26.32 -7.31
C LYS A 191 -14.66 -25.29 -7.30
N VAL A 192 -14.32 -24.07 -7.68
CA VAL A 192 -15.24 -22.94 -7.79
C VAL A 192 -15.35 -22.53 -9.25
N HIS A 193 -16.55 -22.36 -9.74
CA HIS A 193 -16.84 -21.92 -11.11
C HIS A 193 -17.14 -20.43 -11.14
N LEU A 194 -16.76 -19.78 -12.25
CA LEU A 194 -17.04 -18.38 -12.55
C LEU A 194 -17.78 -18.26 -13.87
N ASN A 195 -18.64 -17.25 -13.98
CA ASN A 195 -19.29 -16.92 -15.26
C ASN A 195 -18.39 -15.99 -16.08
N GLY A 196 -17.62 -16.54 -16.97
CA GLY A 196 -16.77 -15.76 -17.89
C GLY A 196 -15.45 -16.45 -18.20
N ASN A 197 -14.64 -15.78 -18.97
CA ASN A 197 -13.30 -16.19 -19.37
C ASN A 197 -12.37 -14.97 -19.31
N GLY A 198 -11.09 -15.19 -19.19
CA GLY A 198 -10.09 -14.13 -19.10
C GLY A 198 -9.05 -14.38 -18.01
N HIS A 199 -8.47 -13.31 -17.55
CA HIS A 199 -7.51 -13.31 -16.44
C HIS A 199 -8.23 -13.19 -15.10
N VAL A 200 -8.02 -14.15 -14.21
CA VAL A 200 -8.62 -14.19 -12.88
C VAL A 200 -7.54 -13.98 -11.84
N SER A 201 -7.73 -12.98 -10.98
CA SER A 201 -6.91 -12.73 -9.81
C SER A 201 -7.70 -13.03 -8.54
N VAL A 202 -7.11 -13.78 -7.62
CA VAL A 202 -7.67 -14.05 -6.29
C VAL A 202 -6.84 -13.30 -5.27
N CYS A 203 -7.45 -12.36 -4.58
CA CYS A 203 -6.79 -11.51 -3.61
C CYS A 203 -7.38 -11.71 -2.20
N SER A 204 -6.56 -11.46 -1.18
CA SER A 204 -7.07 -11.31 0.18
C SER A 204 -7.91 -10.02 0.30
N LEU A 205 -8.64 -9.85 1.40
CA LEU A 205 -9.35 -8.58 1.71
C LEU A 205 -8.41 -7.38 1.82
N GLN A 206 -7.10 -7.61 2.00
CA GLN A 206 -6.06 -6.58 2.04
C GLN A 206 -5.47 -6.27 0.65
N GLY A 207 -6.07 -6.82 -0.43
CA GLY A 207 -5.58 -6.64 -1.80
C GLY A 207 -4.31 -7.44 -2.14
N ILE A 208 -3.85 -8.33 -1.26
CA ILE A 208 -2.68 -9.17 -1.52
C ILE A 208 -3.07 -10.24 -2.52
N LEU A 209 -2.38 -10.29 -3.66
CA LEU A 209 -2.54 -11.33 -4.65
C LEU A 209 -2.15 -12.70 -4.07
N ILE A 210 -3.07 -13.65 -4.13
CA ILE A 210 -2.90 -15.01 -3.63
C ILE A 210 -2.69 -16.00 -4.76
N ALA A 211 -3.43 -15.82 -5.87
CA ALA A 211 -3.35 -16.68 -7.04
C ALA A 211 -3.82 -15.96 -8.29
N GLU A 212 -3.28 -16.38 -9.43
CA GLU A 212 -3.70 -15.92 -10.76
C GLU A 212 -3.95 -17.10 -11.67
N TYR A 213 -4.94 -16.95 -12.55
CA TYR A 213 -5.33 -17.97 -13.52
C TYR A 213 -5.70 -17.29 -14.85
N TYR A 214 -5.47 -18.00 -15.95
CA TYR A 214 -5.85 -17.59 -17.30
C TYR A 214 -6.77 -18.64 -17.90
N PHE A 215 -7.98 -18.25 -18.30
CA PHE A 215 -8.97 -19.15 -18.85
C PHE A 215 -9.46 -18.65 -20.20
N SER A 216 -9.40 -19.51 -21.20
CA SER A 216 -9.99 -19.26 -22.54
C SER A 216 -11.44 -19.72 -22.63
N ALA A 217 -11.87 -20.56 -21.70
CA ALA A 217 -13.25 -21.08 -21.54
C ALA A 217 -13.40 -21.47 -20.07
N ASP A 218 -14.56 -21.90 -19.64
CA ASP A 218 -14.92 -22.37 -18.29
C ASP A 218 -13.91 -22.08 -17.17
N CYS A 219 -14.09 -20.95 -16.52
CA CYS A 219 -13.27 -20.53 -15.39
C CYS A 219 -13.52 -21.40 -14.16
N VAL A 220 -12.54 -22.21 -13.78
CA VAL A 220 -12.62 -23.11 -12.61
C VAL A 220 -11.41 -22.90 -11.70
N ILE A 221 -11.63 -22.31 -10.55
CA ILE A 221 -10.58 -22.03 -9.56
C ILE A 221 -10.47 -23.20 -8.57
N PRO A 222 -9.28 -23.79 -8.37
CA PRO A 222 -9.03 -24.73 -7.29
C PRO A 222 -8.90 -23.98 -5.93
N THR A 223 -9.48 -24.52 -4.87
CA THR A 223 -9.39 -23.92 -3.54
C THR A 223 -8.42 -24.63 -2.60
N ASP A 224 -7.65 -25.61 -3.11
CA ASP A 224 -6.70 -26.39 -2.30
C ASP A 224 -5.63 -25.50 -1.63
N GLY A 225 -5.16 -24.48 -2.34
CA GLY A 225 -4.17 -23.52 -1.86
C GLY A 225 -4.73 -22.41 -0.97
N LEU A 226 -6.05 -22.28 -0.88
CA LEU A 226 -6.69 -21.23 -0.11
C LEU A 226 -6.96 -21.69 1.33
N LYS A 227 -6.67 -20.82 2.30
CA LYS A 227 -7.07 -21.03 3.70
C LYS A 227 -8.55 -20.67 3.87
N ALA A 228 -9.17 -21.13 4.98
CA ALA A 228 -10.50 -20.64 5.34
C ALA A 228 -10.46 -19.10 5.50
N GLY A 229 -11.38 -18.41 4.83
CA GLY A 229 -11.40 -16.95 4.81
C GLY A 229 -12.24 -16.38 3.69
N ILE A 230 -12.20 -15.05 3.57
CA ILE A 230 -12.87 -14.30 2.52
C ILE A 230 -11.82 -13.77 1.54
N TYR A 231 -12.10 -13.89 0.26
CA TYR A 231 -11.24 -13.48 -0.85
C TYR A 231 -12.03 -12.60 -1.82
N ILE A 232 -11.34 -11.70 -2.47
CA ILE A 232 -11.84 -10.96 -3.63
C ILE A 232 -11.34 -11.67 -4.89
N VAL A 233 -12.25 -12.02 -5.77
CA VAL A 233 -11.96 -12.58 -7.09
C VAL A 233 -12.24 -11.53 -8.13
N ARG A 234 -11.27 -11.22 -8.97
CA ARG A 234 -11.38 -10.29 -10.09
C ARG A 234 -11.20 -11.06 -11.39
N LEU A 235 -12.12 -10.88 -12.33
CA LEU A 235 -12.03 -11.39 -13.68
C LEU A 235 -11.87 -10.21 -14.63
N ASP A 236 -10.83 -10.26 -15.45
CA ASP A 236 -10.51 -9.29 -16.50
C ASP A 236 -10.50 -10.01 -17.85
N ASN A 237 -11.46 -9.72 -18.73
CA ASN A 237 -11.57 -10.32 -20.06
C ASN A 237 -11.01 -9.42 -21.17
N GLY A 238 -10.41 -8.27 -20.79
CA GLY A 238 -9.87 -7.26 -21.71
C GLY A 238 -10.90 -6.23 -22.19
N GLU A 239 -12.18 -6.43 -21.99
CA GLU A 239 -13.27 -5.50 -22.31
C GLU A 239 -13.90 -4.93 -21.03
N GLU A 240 -14.06 -5.76 -20.02
CA GLU A 240 -14.65 -5.42 -18.74
C GLU A 240 -13.92 -6.12 -17.58
N ILE A 241 -14.04 -5.56 -16.39
CA ILE A 241 -13.55 -6.14 -15.16
C ILE A 241 -14.73 -6.41 -14.26
N LYS A 242 -14.88 -7.68 -13.86
CA LYS A 242 -15.87 -8.11 -12.88
C LYS A 242 -15.21 -8.52 -11.59
N THR A 243 -15.85 -8.26 -10.47
CA THR A 243 -15.34 -8.66 -9.15
C THR A 243 -16.41 -9.43 -8.39
N GLY A 244 -15.98 -10.34 -7.55
CA GLY A 244 -16.87 -11.11 -6.70
C GLY A 244 -16.21 -11.52 -5.39
N LYS A 245 -17.01 -11.82 -4.39
CA LYS A 245 -16.56 -12.31 -3.08
C LYS A 245 -16.59 -13.84 -3.05
N LEU A 246 -15.46 -14.48 -2.73
CA LEU A 246 -15.34 -15.91 -2.49
C LEU A 246 -15.15 -16.19 -0.99
N ILE A 247 -15.99 -17.06 -0.43
CA ILE A 247 -15.91 -17.50 0.96
C ILE A 247 -15.47 -18.96 0.99
N VAL A 248 -14.30 -19.24 1.55
CA VAL A 248 -13.74 -20.58 1.77
C VAL A 248 -13.93 -20.97 3.23
N LYS A 249 -14.52 -22.15 3.48
CA LYS A 249 -14.75 -22.72 4.82
C LYS A 249 -13.72 -23.79 5.18
#